data_8892d97021cd32377be03b378e38613e
#
_entry.id   8892d97021cd32377be03b378e38613e
#
_cell.length_a   1.000
_cell.length_b   1.000
_cell.length_c   1.000
_cell.angle_alpha   90.00
_cell.angle_beta   90.00
_cell.angle_gamma   90.00
#
_symmetry.space_group_name_H-M   'P 1'
#
loop_
_entity.id
_entity.type
_entity.pdbx_description
1 polymer ?
#
loop_
_entity_poly.entity_id
_entity_poly.type
_entity_poly.pdbx_seq_one_letter_code
_entity_poly.pdbx_strand_id
1 'polypeptide(L)' 'MITERQKIVLEGIIAFKKQHDYSPTVRELCAITGFKSTSTIASHLRTLRDNGYITWIETMPRTIQVIGA' A
#
# COMPACT_ATOMS: atom_id res chain seq x y z
N MET A 1 5.32 1.82 14.90
CA MET A 1 6.47 1.17 14.24
C MET A 1 5.98 0.08 13.32
N ILE A 2 6.52 -0.01 12.12
CA ILE A 2 6.07 -0.99 11.13
C ILE A 2 7.12 -2.09 10.95
N THR A 3 6.63 -3.28 10.53
CA THR A 3 7.52 -4.41 10.27
C THR A 3 8.20 -4.23 8.91
N GLU A 4 9.21 -5.07 8.66
CA GLU A 4 9.91 -5.05 7.37
C GLU A 4 8.95 -5.33 6.20
N ARG A 5 8.01 -6.26 6.38
CA ARG A 5 7.03 -6.57 5.33
C ARG A 5 6.11 -5.41 5.06
N GLN A 6 5.65 -4.72 6.10
CA GLN A 6 4.81 -3.55 5.96
C GLN A 6 5.58 -2.42 5.26
N LYS A 7 6.85 -2.27 5.58
CA LYS A 7 7.72 -1.29 4.93
C LYS A 7 7.86 -1.57 3.44
N ILE A 8 7.99 -2.83 3.06
CA ILE A 8 8.06 -3.23 1.65
C ILE A 8 6.78 -2.79 0.92
N VAL A 9 5.63 -2.99 1.52
CA VAL A 9 4.35 -2.57 0.94
C VAL A 9 4.31 -1.05 0.80
N LEU A 10 4.69 -0.32 1.83
CA LEU A 10 4.71 1.14 1.79
C LEU A 10 5.62 1.67 0.70
N GLU A 11 6.82 1.11 0.59
CA GLU A 11 7.77 1.50 -0.45
C GLU A 11 7.25 1.18 -1.85
N GLY A 12 6.52 0.06 -1.97
CA GLY A 12 5.87 -0.30 -3.23
C GLY A 12 4.83 0.72 -3.66
N ILE A 13 4.04 1.22 -2.72
CA ILE A 13 3.05 2.26 -2.99
C ILE A 13 3.74 3.54 -3.49
N ILE A 14 4.78 3.95 -2.79
CA ILE A 14 5.52 5.18 -3.12
C ILE A 14 6.13 5.07 -4.52
N ALA A 15 6.79 3.96 -4.81
CA ALA A 15 7.43 3.74 -6.10
C ALA A 15 6.42 3.70 -7.24
N PHE A 16 5.27 3.04 -7.02
CA PHE A 16 4.22 2.96 -8.03
C PHE A 16 3.67 4.35 -8.36
N LYS A 17 3.39 5.15 -7.33
CA LYS A 17 2.86 6.51 -7.54
C LYS A 17 3.85 7.39 -8.29
N LYS A 18 5.14 7.25 -8.01
CA LYS A 18 6.17 8.00 -8.73
C LYS A 18 6.19 7.64 -10.21
N GLN A 19 5.99 6.36 -10.53
CA GLN A 19 6.08 5.87 -11.90
C GLN A 19 4.81 6.15 -12.70
N HIS A 20 3.64 6.10 -12.07
CA HIS A 20 2.35 6.11 -12.78
C HIS A 20 1.48 7.33 -12.49
N ASP A 21 1.81 8.16 -11.52
CA ASP A 21 1.02 9.32 -11.09
C ASP A 21 -0.37 8.96 -10.55
N TYR A 22 -0.60 7.70 -10.20
CA TYR A 22 -1.83 7.26 -9.54
C TYR A 22 -1.49 6.12 -8.59
N SER A 23 -2.42 5.83 -7.67
CA SER A 23 -2.21 4.81 -6.65
C SER A 23 -2.38 3.40 -7.19
N PRO A 24 -1.64 2.42 -6.64
CA PRO A 24 -1.80 1.03 -7.05
C PRO A 24 -3.05 0.40 -6.47
N THR A 25 -3.52 -0.67 -7.12
CA THR A 25 -4.51 -1.57 -6.54
C THR A 25 -3.81 -2.63 -5.69
N VAL A 26 -4.59 -3.38 -4.90
CA VAL A 26 -4.04 -4.48 -4.11
C VAL A 26 -3.35 -5.50 -5.00
N ARG A 27 -3.94 -5.83 -6.15
CA ARG A 27 -3.33 -6.79 -7.09
C ARG A 27 -2.00 -6.29 -7.63
N GLU A 28 -1.93 -5.02 -7.96
CA GLU A 28 -0.69 -4.42 -8.43
C GLU A 28 0.38 -4.45 -7.35
N LEU A 29 -0.01 -4.22 -6.10
CA LEU A 29 0.92 -4.32 -4.98
C LEU A 29 1.44 -5.76 -4.81
N CYS A 30 0.59 -6.76 -5.00
CA CYS A 30 1.05 -8.15 -4.98
C CYS A 30 2.14 -8.39 -6.02
N ALA A 31 1.94 -7.88 -7.23
CA ALA A 31 2.93 -8.05 -8.31
C ALA A 31 4.23 -7.33 -7.99
N ILE A 32 4.17 -6.14 -7.44
CA ILE A 32 5.36 -5.33 -7.15
C ILE A 32 6.15 -5.91 -5.97
N THR A 33 5.47 -6.32 -4.92
CA THR A 33 6.12 -6.74 -3.67
C THR A 33 6.50 -8.22 -3.69
N GLY A 34 5.91 -9.00 -4.58
CA GLY A 34 6.14 -10.43 -4.60
C GLY A 34 5.29 -11.22 -3.60
N PHE A 35 4.45 -10.55 -2.83
CA PHE A 35 3.53 -11.25 -1.92
C PHE A 35 2.42 -11.88 -2.74
N LYS A 36 2.15 -13.16 -2.49
CA LYS A 36 1.24 -13.93 -3.34
C LYS A 36 -0.23 -13.82 -2.94
N SER A 37 -0.50 -13.33 -1.72
CA SER A 37 -1.86 -13.28 -1.20
C SER A 37 -2.36 -11.85 -1.12
N THR A 38 -3.52 -11.60 -1.73
CA THR A 38 -4.18 -10.28 -1.61
C THR A 38 -4.63 -10.03 -0.18
N SER A 39 -4.98 -11.09 0.57
CA SER A 39 -5.34 -10.94 1.99
C SER A 39 -4.16 -10.45 2.82
N THR A 40 -2.96 -10.92 2.53
CA THR A 40 -1.76 -10.47 3.21
C THR A 40 -1.50 -8.99 2.95
N ILE A 41 -1.61 -8.57 1.68
CA ILE A 41 -1.46 -7.15 1.33
C ILE A 41 -2.52 -6.31 2.02
N ALA A 42 -3.79 -6.75 2.00
CA ALA A 42 -4.88 -6.01 2.64
C ALA A 42 -4.63 -5.85 4.14
N SER A 43 -4.11 -6.88 4.80
CA SER A 43 -3.78 -6.83 6.21
C SER A 43 -2.67 -5.80 6.49
N HIS A 44 -1.62 -5.80 5.66
CA HIS A 44 -0.54 -4.83 5.81
C HIS A 44 -1.02 -3.41 5.55
N LEU A 45 -1.90 -3.21 4.57
CA LEU A 45 -2.48 -1.90 4.29
C LEU A 45 -3.26 -1.38 5.48
N ARG A 46 -4.06 -2.23 6.11
CA ARG A 46 -4.83 -1.85 7.31
C ARG A 46 -3.92 -1.41 8.44
N THR A 47 -2.85 -2.16 8.67
CA THR A 47 -1.88 -1.82 9.71
C THR A 47 -1.19 -0.49 9.41
N LEU A 48 -0.81 -0.26 8.15
CA LEU A 48 -0.21 1.01 7.75
C LEU A 48 -1.17 2.17 7.96
N ARG A 49 -2.44 1.99 7.62
CA ARG A 49 -3.46 3.01 7.85
C ARG A 49 -3.65 3.29 9.34
N ASP A 50 -3.75 2.23 10.15
CA ASP A 50 -3.96 2.37 11.59
C ASP A 50 -2.79 3.07 12.27
N ASN A 51 -1.59 2.96 11.72
CA ASN A 51 -0.41 3.64 12.24
C ASN A 51 -0.17 5.02 11.60
N GLY A 52 -1.07 5.48 10.75
CA GLY A 52 -1.01 6.82 10.21
C GLY A 52 -0.07 7.01 9.02
N TYR A 53 0.40 5.95 8.40
CA TYR A 53 1.30 6.05 7.25
C TYR A 53 0.56 6.28 5.94
N ILE A 54 -0.65 5.73 5.80
CA ILE A 54 -1.44 5.84 4.58
C ILE A 54 -2.91 6.04 4.91
N THR A 55 -3.68 6.46 3.92
CA THR A 55 -5.13 6.50 3.99
C THR A 55 -5.71 6.12 2.62
N TRP A 56 -6.98 5.78 2.57
CA TRP A 56 -7.69 5.56 1.30
C TRP A 56 -9.18 5.79 1.53
N ILE A 57 -9.93 5.88 0.43
CA ILE A 57 -11.38 6.02 0.49
C ILE A 57 -11.98 4.64 0.28
N GLU A 58 -12.74 4.17 1.29
CA GLU A 58 -13.42 2.88 1.19
C GLU A 58 -14.31 2.85 -0.04
N THR A 59 -14.41 1.69 -0.67
CA THR A 59 -15.20 1.44 -1.87
C THR A 59 -14.68 2.11 -3.16
N MET A 60 -13.66 2.96 -3.09
CA MET A 60 -13.09 3.58 -4.29
C MET A 60 -11.69 3.03 -4.55
N PRO A 61 -11.46 2.42 -5.71
CA PRO A 61 -10.11 1.91 -6.04
C PRO A 61 -9.14 3.06 -6.33
N ARG A 62 -7.86 2.75 -6.19
CA ARG A 62 -6.76 3.68 -6.50
C ARG A 62 -6.80 4.98 -5.70
N THR A 63 -7.24 4.89 -4.44
CA THR A 63 -7.31 6.07 -3.57
C THR A 63 -6.28 6.07 -2.44
N ILE A 64 -5.34 5.13 -2.43
CA ILE A 64 -4.32 5.06 -1.39
C ILE A 64 -3.42 6.30 -1.49
N GLN A 65 -3.27 7.01 -0.37
CA GLN A 65 -2.37 8.15 -0.27
C GLN A 65 -1.41 7.96 0.88
N VAL A 66 -0.16 8.37 0.69
CA VAL A 66 0.87 8.31 1.73
C VAL A 66 0.81 9.60 2.53
N ILE A 67 0.71 9.46 3.86
CA ILE A 67 0.60 10.59 4.78
C ILE A 67 1.95 10.85 5.42
N GLY A 68 2.38 12.11 5.45
CA GLY A 68 3.57 12.50 6.17
C GLY A 68 4.87 11.92 5.64
N ALA A 69 4.87 11.50 4.42
CA ALA A 69 6.06 10.94 3.80
C ALA A 69 6.97 12.01 3.23
#